data_c834eeb4ed7b6eefd35e24c0a4b4be1f
#
_entry.id   c834eeb4ed7b6eefd35e24c0a4b4be1f
#
_cell.length_a   1.000
_cell.length_b   1.000
_cell.length_c   1.000
_cell.angle_alpha   90.00
_cell.angle_beta   90.00
_cell.angle_gamma   90.00
#
_symmetry.space_group_name_H-M   'P 1'
#
loop_
_entity.id
_entity.type
_entity.pdbx_description
1 polymer ?
#
loop_
_entity_poly.entity_id
_entity_poly.type
_entity_poly.pdbx_seq_one_letter_code
_entity_poly.pdbx_strand_id
1 'polypeptide(L)'
;MKKTCRIAAIPGDGIGKEVLPEGIRVLQAAAQRWDLSLSFEQMEWASCEYYAHHGKMMPDDWREQLQGFDAIYFGAVGWPDTVPDHISLWGSLLKFRREFDQYVNLRPVRLFPGVPCPLAGKKAGDIDFYVVRENTEGEYSALGGRANEGTEHEVVIQESVFTRQRAXTXGT
;
A
#
# COMPACT_ATOMS: atom_id res chain seq x y z
N MET A 1 -10.72 23.99 19.61
CA MET A 1 -11.46 23.35 18.52
C MET A 1 -10.85 22.00 18.24
N LYS A 2 -11.69 20.98 18.11
CA LYS A 2 -11.26 19.63 17.85
C LYS A 2 -10.72 19.52 16.40
N LYS A 3 -9.50 19.03 16.25
CA LYS A 3 -8.92 18.86 14.89
C LYS A 3 -9.64 17.72 14.18
N THR A 4 -10.07 17.96 12.95
CA THR A 4 -10.62 16.92 12.09
C THR A 4 -9.49 16.30 11.30
N CYS A 5 -9.33 14.98 11.40
CA CYS A 5 -8.37 14.24 10.59
C CYS A 5 -8.98 13.98 9.22
N ARG A 6 -8.34 14.49 8.19
CA ARG A 6 -8.78 14.31 6.80
C ARG A 6 -8.11 13.08 6.21
N ILE A 7 -8.91 12.19 5.66
CA ILE A 7 -8.45 10.91 5.16
C ILE A 7 -8.81 10.77 3.68
N ALA A 8 -7.79 10.55 2.85
CA ALA A 8 -8.01 10.25 1.44
C ALA A 8 -8.32 8.76 1.32
N ALA A 9 -9.51 8.43 0.83
CA ALA A 9 -9.96 7.05 0.69
C ALA A 9 -9.78 6.61 -0.76
N ILE A 10 -8.96 5.58 -0.98
CA ILE A 10 -8.64 5.09 -2.31
C ILE A 10 -9.05 3.62 -2.40
N PRO A 11 -10.22 3.30 -2.99
CA PRO A 11 -10.67 1.91 -3.06
C PRO A 11 -9.76 1.01 -3.90
N GLY A 12 -9.29 1.52 -5.04
CA GLY A 12 -8.50 0.72 -5.96
C GLY A 12 -9.34 -0.25 -6.77
N ASP A 13 -8.96 -1.52 -6.77
CA ASP A 13 -9.56 -2.54 -7.63
C ASP A 13 -10.23 -3.65 -6.82
N GLY A 14 -11.12 -4.38 -7.47
CA GLY A 14 -11.66 -5.64 -6.98
C GLY A 14 -12.16 -5.57 -5.55
N ILE A 15 -11.56 -6.39 -4.70
CA ILE A 15 -11.96 -6.49 -3.28
C ILE A 15 -11.81 -5.15 -2.54
N GLY A 16 -10.93 -4.27 -3.01
CA GLY A 16 -10.79 -2.96 -2.39
C GLY A 16 -12.07 -2.14 -2.42
N LYS A 17 -12.84 -2.27 -3.48
CA LYS A 17 -14.12 -1.58 -3.61
C LYS A 17 -15.17 -2.11 -2.63
N GLU A 18 -15.01 -3.35 -2.19
CA GLU A 18 -15.94 -3.96 -1.22
C GLU A 18 -15.51 -3.69 0.22
N VAL A 19 -14.22 -3.84 0.53
CA VAL A 19 -13.77 -3.78 1.92
C VAL A 19 -13.57 -2.35 2.39
N LEU A 20 -13.19 -1.41 1.51
CA LEU A 20 -12.94 -0.04 1.95
C LEU A 20 -14.17 0.63 2.55
N PRO A 21 -15.35 0.55 1.93
CA PRO A 21 -16.55 1.17 2.55
C PRO A 21 -16.87 0.57 3.92
N GLU A 22 -16.68 -0.73 4.10
CA GLU A 22 -16.94 -1.38 5.39
C GLU A 22 -15.92 -0.92 6.44
N GLY A 23 -14.66 -0.77 6.03
CA GLY A 23 -13.65 -0.21 6.93
C GLY A 23 -13.97 1.22 7.34
N ILE A 24 -14.46 2.04 6.40
CA ILE A 24 -14.88 3.41 6.71
C ILE A 24 -16.02 3.40 7.74
N ARG A 25 -17.00 2.49 7.58
CA ARG A 25 -18.09 2.36 8.54
C ARG A 25 -17.56 2.06 9.95
N VAL A 26 -16.58 1.15 10.05
CA VAL A 26 -15.97 0.82 11.34
C VAL A 26 -15.24 2.04 11.92
N LEU A 27 -14.46 2.73 11.08
CA LEU A 27 -13.72 3.92 11.51
C LEU A 27 -14.68 5.02 11.99
N GLN A 28 -15.80 5.21 11.29
CA GLN A 28 -16.79 6.21 11.68
C GLN A 28 -17.44 5.85 13.03
N ALA A 29 -17.76 4.57 13.22
CA ALA A 29 -18.33 4.12 14.51
C ALA A 29 -17.34 4.31 15.64
N ALA A 30 -16.07 3.97 15.41
CA ALA A 30 -15.02 4.17 16.40
C ALA A 30 -14.82 5.65 16.70
N ALA A 31 -14.81 6.49 15.66
CA ALA A 31 -14.65 7.94 15.84
C ALA A 31 -15.78 8.50 16.73
N GLN A 32 -17.00 8.04 16.49
CA GLN A 32 -18.15 8.45 17.30
C GLN A 32 -17.99 8.00 18.75
N ARG A 33 -17.53 6.77 18.94
CA ARG A 33 -17.37 6.18 20.29
C ARG A 33 -16.30 6.90 21.11
N TRP A 34 -15.22 7.32 20.46
CA TRP A 34 -14.09 7.94 21.15
C TRP A 34 -13.97 9.44 20.89
N ASP A 35 -15.03 10.06 20.43
CA ASP A 35 -15.12 11.50 20.23
C ASP A 35 -13.99 12.03 19.32
N LEU A 36 -13.72 11.31 18.24
CA LEU A 36 -12.77 11.73 17.21
C LEU A 36 -13.54 12.36 16.05
N SER A 37 -12.88 13.24 15.30
CA SER A 37 -13.46 13.83 14.10
C SER A 37 -12.69 13.33 12.88
N LEU A 38 -13.34 12.55 12.04
CA LEU A 38 -12.75 12.03 10.80
C LEU A 38 -13.59 12.49 9.61
N SER A 39 -12.91 12.92 8.55
CA SER A 39 -13.58 13.17 7.28
C SER A 39 -12.89 12.37 6.19
N PHE A 40 -13.69 11.78 5.31
CA PHE A 40 -13.18 10.93 4.23
C PHE A 40 -13.51 11.58 2.89
N GLU A 41 -12.53 11.61 2.01
CA GLU A 41 -12.71 12.07 0.64
C GLU A 41 -12.21 10.97 -0.30
N GLN A 42 -13.09 10.49 -1.16
CA GLN A 42 -12.76 9.37 -2.05
C GLN A 42 -12.05 9.87 -3.30
N MET A 43 -10.95 9.20 -3.63
CA MET A 43 -10.22 9.42 -4.87
C MET A 43 -10.60 8.34 -5.87
N GLU A 44 -10.83 8.73 -7.11
CA GLU A 44 -11.29 7.82 -8.16
C GLU A 44 -10.15 7.29 -9.03
N TRP A 45 -8.91 7.44 -8.57
CA TRP A 45 -7.72 7.01 -9.30
C TRP A 45 -6.96 5.95 -8.50
N ALA A 46 -5.79 5.52 -9.00
CA ALA A 46 -5.00 4.42 -8.47
C ALA A 46 -5.76 3.10 -8.62
N SER A 47 -6.27 2.88 -9.81
CA SER A 47 -7.01 1.66 -10.15
C SER A 47 -6.74 1.28 -11.60
N CYS A 48 -6.94 0.01 -11.91
CA CYS A 48 -6.84 -0.48 -13.28
C CYS A 48 -7.96 0.10 -14.17
N GLU A 49 -9.11 0.40 -13.56
CA GLU A 49 -10.20 1.06 -14.28
C GLU A 49 -9.80 2.49 -14.69
N TYR A 50 -9.18 3.24 -13.77
CA TYR A 50 -8.66 4.56 -14.11
C TYR A 50 -7.61 4.47 -15.22
N TYR A 51 -6.73 3.47 -15.13
CA TYR A 51 -5.71 3.24 -16.16
C TYR A 51 -6.34 3.01 -17.53
N ALA A 52 -7.43 2.23 -17.58
CA ALA A 52 -8.10 1.93 -18.85
C ALA A 52 -8.62 3.19 -19.53
N HIS A 53 -9.03 4.19 -18.74
CA HIS A 53 -9.56 5.44 -19.30
C HIS A 53 -8.51 6.51 -19.54
N HIS A 54 -7.39 6.48 -18.83
CA HIS A 54 -6.43 7.59 -18.83
C HIS A 54 -5.01 7.19 -19.26
N GLY A 55 -4.72 5.90 -19.39
CA GLY A 55 -3.39 5.43 -19.77
C GLY A 55 -2.34 5.55 -18.67
N LYS A 56 -2.75 5.87 -17.45
CA LYS A 56 -1.89 5.97 -16.28
C LYS A 56 -2.70 5.67 -15.04
N MET A 57 -2.02 5.22 -13.98
CA MET A 57 -2.71 4.79 -12.76
C MET A 57 -3.22 5.96 -11.92
N MET A 58 -2.59 7.13 -12.02
CA MET A 58 -2.93 8.30 -11.22
C MET A 58 -2.76 9.57 -12.06
N PRO A 59 -3.48 10.64 -11.74
CA PRO A 59 -3.25 11.91 -12.44
C PRO A 59 -1.85 12.47 -12.13
N ASP A 60 -1.36 13.35 -12.98
CA ASP A 60 0.00 13.88 -12.82
C ASP A 60 0.15 14.67 -11.52
N ASP A 61 -0.93 15.28 -11.06
CA ASP A 61 -0.95 16.07 -9.82
C ASP A 61 -1.42 15.29 -8.60
N TRP A 62 -1.31 13.95 -8.64
CA TRP A 62 -1.80 13.09 -7.54
C TRP A 62 -1.20 13.48 -6.19
N ARG A 63 0.07 13.89 -6.20
CA ARG A 63 0.77 14.24 -4.95
C ARG A 63 0.19 15.51 -4.35
N GLU A 64 -0.08 16.50 -5.21
CA GLU A 64 -0.70 17.75 -4.79
C GLU A 64 -2.13 17.51 -4.28
N GLN A 65 -2.87 16.60 -4.93
CA GLN A 65 -4.22 16.26 -4.48
C GLN A 65 -4.21 15.64 -3.09
N LEU A 66 -3.13 14.95 -2.71
CA LEU A 66 -3.04 14.32 -1.39
C LEU A 66 -2.47 15.25 -0.32
N GLN A 67 -1.96 16.42 -0.70
CA GLN A 67 -1.48 17.39 0.29
C GLN A 67 -2.64 17.86 1.16
N GLY A 68 -2.38 17.97 2.45
CA GLY A 68 -3.40 18.41 3.40
C GLY A 68 -4.25 17.29 3.97
N PHE A 69 -4.07 16.06 3.51
CA PHE A 69 -4.65 14.89 4.17
C PHE A 69 -3.72 14.40 5.27
N ASP A 70 -4.30 13.93 6.35
CA ASP A 70 -3.53 13.38 7.47
C ASP A 70 -3.17 11.92 7.23
N ALA A 71 -3.94 11.21 6.40
CA ALA A 71 -3.71 9.79 6.13
C ALA A 71 -4.32 9.39 4.78
N ILE A 72 -3.80 8.30 4.23
CA ILE A 72 -4.38 7.65 3.06
C ILE A 72 -4.93 6.30 3.52
N TYR A 73 -6.21 6.06 3.26
CA TYR A 73 -6.85 4.77 3.52
C TYR A 73 -7.01 4.06 2.19
N PHE A 74 -6.18 3.06 1.96
CA PHE A 74 -6.03 2.42 0.66
C PHE A 74 -6.63 1.01 0.69
N GLY A 75 -7.44 0.69 -0.32
CA GLY A 75 -8.05 -0.63 -0.42
C GLY A 75 -7.10 -1.68 -1.00
N ALA A 76 -7.22 -1.92 -2.29
CA ALA A 76 -6.37 -2.88 -2.98
C ALA A 76 -6.16 -2.42 -4.42
N VAL A 77 -5.01 -2.75 -5.00
CA VAL A 77 -4.73 -2.39 -6.38
C VAL A 77 -4.17 -3.59 -7.11
N GLY A 78 -4.59 -3.72 -8.37
CA GLY A 78 -4.10 -4.74 -9.26
C GLY A 78 -5.21 -5.57 -9.86
N TRP A 79 -5.16 -5.72 -11.16
CA TRP A 79 -6.06 -6.60 -11.90
C TRP A 79 -5.29 -7.13 -13.11
N PRO A 80 -4.47 -8.18 -12.91
CA PRO A 80 -3.50 -8.61 -13.94
C PRO A 80 -4.12 -8.97 -15.27
N ASP A 81 -5.41 -9.34 -15.28
CA ASP A 81 -6.09 -9.66 -16.53
C ASP A 81 -6.18 -8.45 -17.48
N THR A 82 -6.11 -7.23 -16.94
CA THR A 82 -6.23 -6.01 -17.76
C THR A 82 -5.00 -5.14 -17.69
N VAL A 83 -4.32 -5.08 -16.53
CA VAL A 83 -3.13 -4.22 -16.35
C VAL A 83 -2.05 -5.04 -15.65
N PRO A 84 -0.88 -5.19 -16.29
CA PRO A 84 0.21 -5.95 -15.65
C PRO A 84 0.64 -5.34 -14.31
N ASP A 85 1.07 -6.19 -13.38
CA ASP A 85 1.47 -5.76 -12.05
C ASP A 85 2.59 -4.71 -12.05
N HIS A 86 3.51 -4.80 -13.00
CA HIS A 86 4.60 -3.81 -13.08
C HIS A 86 4.08 -2.41 -13.41
N ILE A 87 2.90 -2.30 -14.01
CA ILE A 87 2.27 -1.01 -14.28
C ILE A 87 1.41 -0.59 -13.08
N SER A 88 0.54 -1.49 -12.61
CA SER A 88 -0.42 -1.12 -11.57
C SER A 88 0.26 -0.81 -10.23
N LEU A 89 1.24 -1.63 -9.83
CA LEU A 89 1.90 -1.43 -8.53
C LEU A 89 2.91 -0.30 -8.58
N TRP A 90 3.75 -0.27 -9.61
CA TRP A 90 4.76 0.80 -9.75
C TRP A 90 4.15 2.13 -10.08
N GLY A 91 2.99 2.13 -10.73
CA GLY A 91 2.28 3.35 -11.10
C GLY A 91 1.42 3.95 -10.00
N SER A 92 1.27 3.25 -8.86
CA SER A 92 0.42 3.73 -7.77
C SER A 92 1.04 3.46 -6.41
N LEU A 93 0.82 2.28 -5.85
CA LEU A 93 1.18 1.93 -4.47
C LEU A 93 2.65 2.22 -4.14
N LEU A 94 3.56 1.85 -5.04
CA LEU A 94 4.98 2.04 -4.80
C LEU A 94 5.37 3.52 -4.87
N LYS A 95 4.63 4.32 -5.63
CA LYS A 95 4.86 5.78 -5.63
C LYS A 95 4.56 6.39 -4.26
N PHE A 96 3.45 5.98 -3.62
CA PHE A 96 3.14 6.48 -2.28
C PHE A 96 4.30 6.19 -1.32
N ARG A 97 4.76 4.94 -1.34
CA ARG A 97 5.83 4.51 -0.43
C ARG A 97 7.09 5.34 -0.62
N ARG A 98 7.49 5.56 -1.87
CA ARG A 98 8.73 6.27 -2.19
C ARG A 98 8.62 7.77 -1.97
N GLU A 99 7.58 8.38 -2.52
CA GLU A 99 7.50 9.84 -2.53
C GLU A 99 7.07 10.44 -1.19
N PHE A 100 6.38 9.65 -0.36
CA PHE A 100 6.05 10.05 1.01
C PHE A 100 7.00 9.42 2.03
N ASP A 101 8.04 8.73 1.54
CA ASP A 101 9.07 8.11 2.40
C ASP A 101 8.46 7.21 3.48
N GLN A 102 7.51 6.38 3.10
CA GLN A 102 6.81 5.47 4.01
C GLN A 102 7.63 4.19 4.18
N TYR A 103 8.76 4.29 4.88
CA TYR A 103 9.73 3.21 4.94
C TYR A 103 9.33 2.06 5.87
N VAL A 104 8.41 2.28 6.79
CA VAL A 104 7.93 1.24 7.69
C VAL A 104 6.57 0.72 7.21
N ASN A 105 6.47 -0.59 7.03
CA ASN A 105 5.22 -1.28 6.76
C ASN A 105 4.92 -2.15 7.98
N LEU A 106 4.04 -1.68 8.85
CA LEU A 106 3.70 -2.37 10.09
C LEU A 106 2.49 -3.26 9.85
N ARG A 107 2.66 -4.56 10.03
CA ARG A 107 1.65 -5.56 9.72
C ARG A 107 1.23 -6.32 10.98
N PRO A 108 0.06 -6.02 11.54
CA PRO A 108 -0.47 -6.86 12.63
C PRO A 108 -0.94 -8.20 12.06
N VAL A 109 -0.60 -9.28 12.75
CA VAL A 109 -0.99 -10.64 12.35
C VAL A 109 -1.63 -11.30 13.54
N ARG A 110 -2.91 -11.67 13.41
CA ARG A 110 -3.65 -12.27 14.50
C ARG A 110 -4.62 -13.32 13.96
N LEU A 111 -4.62 -14.48 14.61
CA LEU A 111 -5.57 -15.54 14.27
C LEU A 111 -6.86 -15.34 15.06
N PHE A 112 -7.91 -14.95 14.36
CA PHE A 112 -9.21 -14.70 15.00
C PHE A 112 -10.01 -15.99 15.16
N PRO A 113 -10.92 -16.04 16.16
CA PRO A 113 -11.85 -17.16 16.27
C PRO A 113 -12.67 -17.35 15.00
N GLY A 114 -12.83 -18.60 14.60
CA GLY A 114 -13.63 -18.94 13.42
C GLY A 114 -12.93 -18.81 12.10
N VAL A 115 -11.71 -18.28 12.08
CA VAL A 115 -10.94 -18.15 10.83
C VAL A 115 -10.06 -19.39 10.67
N PRO A 116 -10.14 -20.09 9.52
CA PRO A 116 -9.26 -21.24 9.31
C PRO A 116 -7.79 -20.81 9.19
N CYS A 117 -6.92 -21.61 9.79
CA CYS A 117 -5.49 -21.35 9.78
C CYS A 117 -4.80 -22.36 8.84
N PRO A 118 -3.91 -21.89 7.96
CA PRO A 118 -3.16 -22.81 7.10
C PRO A 118 -2.11 -23.65 7.86
N LEU A 119 -1.76 -23.22 9.09
CA LEU A 119 -0.80 -23.95 9.90
C LEU A 119 -1.52 -24.98 10.76
N ALA A 120 -1.06 -26.23 10.73
CA ALA A 120 -1.72 -27.31 11.46
C ALA A 120 -1.69 -27.07 12.96
N GLY A 121 -2.79 -27.40 13.62
CA GLY A 121 -2.89 -27.39 15.08
C GLY A 121 -2.96 -26.03 15.74
N LYS A 122 -3.10 -24.95 14.95
CA LYS A 122 -3.18 -23.59 15.52
C LYS A 122 -4.62 -23.18 15.74
N LYS A 123 -4.85 -22.49 16.84
CA LYS A 123 -6.18 -22.00 17.24
C LYS A 123 -6.09 -20.51 17.59
N ALA A 124 -7.23 -19.88 17.72
CA ALA A 124 -7.31 -18.46 18.08
C ALA A 124 -6.48 -18.16 19.33
N GLY A 125 -5.66 -17.16 19.24
CA GLY A 125 -4.75 -16.76 20.32
C GLY A 125 -3.34 -17.31 20.19
N ASP A 126 -3.13 -18.34 19.36
CA ASP A 126 -1.78 -18.91 19.17
C ASP A 126 -0.91 -18.02 18.30
N ILE A 127 -1.51 -17.18 17.49
CA ILE A 127 -0.82 -16.26 16.59
C ILE A 127 -1.28 -14.85 16.89
N ASP A 128 -0.36 -14.01 17.39
CA ASP A 128 -0.62 -12.60 17.67
C ASP A 128 0.73 -11.90 17.73
N PHE A 129 1.13 -11.27 16.62
CA PHE A 129 2.42 -10.57 16.53
C PHE A 129 2.37 -9.49 15.48
N TYR A 130 3.43 -8.71 15.41
CA TYR A 130 3.60 -7.69 14.37
C TYR A 130 4.81 -8.03 13.52
N VAL A 131 4.67 -7.82 12.22
CA VAL A 131 5.80 -7.83 11.28
C VAL A 131 6.14 -6.38 10.96
N VAL A 132 7.35 -5.98 11.27
CA VAL A 132 7.88 -4.67 10.85
C VAL A 132 8.70 -4.90 9.60
N ARG A 133 8.19 -4.41 8.46
CA ARG A 133 8.78 -4.67 7.16
C ARG A 133 9.36 -3.39 6.57
N GLU A 134 10.58 -3.49 6.04
CA GLU A 134 11.15 -2.39 5.25
C GLU A 134 10.35 -2.28 3.95
N ASN A 135 10.07 -1.04 3.52
CA ASN A 135 9.04 -0.80 2.51
C ASN A 135 9.55 0.02 1.32
N THR A 136 10.79 0.53 1.35
CA THR A 136 11.30 1.45 0.31
C THR A 136 12.64 1.04 -0.28
N GLU A 137 13.40 0.21 0.43
CA GLU A 137 14.73 -0.23 0.02
C GLU A 137 14.73 -1.74 -0.26
N GLY A 138 15.90 -2.32 -0.39
CA GLY A 138 16.04 -3.75 -0.66
C GLY A 138 15.54 -4.12 -2.04
N GLU A 139 14.58 -5.03 -2.10
CA GLU A 139 13.98 -5.49 -3.36
C GLU A 139 13.23 -4.36 -4.08
N TYR A 140 12.89 -3.30 -3.38
CA TYR A 140 12.20 -2.15 -3.98
C TYR A 140 13.17 -1.08 -4.47
N SER A 141 14.48 -1.32 -4.35
CA SER A 141 15.49 -0.47 -4.97
C SER A 141 15.34 -0.51 -6.48
N ALA A 142 15.32 0.65 -7.11
CA ALA A 142 15.22 0.71 -8.57
C ALA A 142 16.62 0.80 -9.18
N LEU A 143 17.54 -0.01 -8.65
CA LEU A 143 18.93 -0.05 -9.10
C LEU A 143 19.21 -1.35 -9.82
N GLY A 144 19.76 -1.22 -11.03
CA GLY A 144 20.03 -2.35 -11.87
C GLY A 144 19.91 -1.95 -13.32
N GLY A 145 19.88 -2.94 -14.17
CA GLY A 145 19.75 -2.66 -15.58
C GLY A 145 19.98 -3.90 -16.43
N ARG A 146 20.01 -3.66 -17.71
CA ARG A 146 20.18 -4.71 -18.71
C ARG A 146 21.25 -4.28 -19.70
N ALA A 147 22.16 -5.18 -20.01
CA ALA A 147 23.21 -4.96 -21.02
C ALA A 147 23.10 -6.03 -22.11
N ASN A 148 23.48 -5.67 -23.32
CA ASN A 148 23.48 -6.56 -24.50
C ASN A 148 22.11 -7.19 -24.73
N GLU A 149 21.06 -6.41 -24.55
CA GLU A 149 19.67 -6.89 -24.64
C GLU A 149 19.40 -7.59 -25.97
N GLY A 150 18.77 -8.76 -25.90
CA GLY A 150 18.38 -9.54 -27.06
C GLY A 150 19.49 -10.36 -27.69
N THR A 151 20.68 -10.40 -27.08
CA THR A 151 21.79 -11.21 -27.58
C THR A 151 22.10 -12.39 -26.67
N GLU A 152 22.95 -13.30 -27.12
CA GLU A 152 23.40 -14.42 -26.29
C GLU A 152 24.26 -13.97 -25.10
N HIS A 153 24.69 -12.72 -25.08
CA HIS A 153 25.51 -12.15 -24.03
C HIS A 153 24.67 -11.21 -23.11
N GLU A 154 23.36 -11.33 -23.16
CA GLU A 154 22.51 -10.48 -22.34
C GLU A 154 22.77 -10.69 -20.87
N VAL A 155 22.91 -9.60 -20.12
CA VAL A 155 23.09 -9.59 -18.68
C VAL A 155 22.01 -8.74 -18.05
N VAL A 156 21.37 -9.24 -17.01
CA VAL A 156 20.38 -8.49 -16.23
C VAL A 156 20.88 -8.41 -14.79
N ILE A 157 20.88 -7.21 -14.24
CA ILE A 157 21.31 -6.96 -12.86
C ILE A 157 20.17 -6.30 -12.10
N GLN A 158 19.86 -6.84 -10.92
CA GLN A 158 18.97 -6.21 -9.94
C GLN A 158 19.71 -6.17 -8.62
N GLU A 159 19.85 -4.98 -8.06
CA GLU A 159 20.57 -4.82 -6.81
C GLU A 159 19.62 -4.53 -5.65
N SER A 160 19.84 -5.19 -4.52
CA SER A 160 19.17 -4.88 -3.26
C SER A 160 20.11 -3.99 -2.44
N VAL A 161 19.63 -2.78 -2.17
CA VAL A 161 20.46 -1.76 -1.51
C VAL A 161 19.79 -1.35 -0.20
N PHE A 162 20.57 -1.32 0.88
CA PHE A 162 20.11 -0.85 2.18
C PHE A 162 21.05 0.23 2.67
N THR A 163 20.50 1.39 2.97
CA THR A 163 21.31 2.47 3.53
C THR A 163 21.47 2.29 5.03
N ARG A 164 22.54 2.85 5.57
CA ARG A 164 22.76 2.84 7.02
C ARG A 164 21.60 3.52 7.77
N GLN A 165 21.10 4.60 7.21
CA GLN A 165 20.00 5.34 7.82
C GLN A 165 18.77 4.44 8.00
N ARG A 166 18.39 3.68 6.97
CA ARG A 166 17.19 2.84 7.02
C ARG A 166 17.39 1.59 7.84
N ALA A 167 18.57 0.99 7.72
CA ALA A 167 18.90 -0.21 8.50
C ALA A 167 18.83 0.05 9.99
N UNK A 168 19.20 1.01 10.28
CA UNK A 168 19.20 1.42 11.63
C UNK A 168 17.85 1.76 12.17
N THR A 169 17.18 2.40 11.38
CA THR A 169 15.82 2.81 11.80
C THR A 169 14.83 1.63 11.87
N UNK A 170 15.01 0.86 11.09
CA UNK A 170 14.19 -0.28 11.06
C UNK A 170 14.43 -1.23 12.15
N GLY A 171 15.41 -1.06 12.77
CA GLY A 171 15.74 -1.94 13.87
C GLY A 171 15.47 -1.36 15.26
N THR A 172 15.11 -0.11 15.37
CA THR A 172 14.80 0.56 16.63
C THR A 172 13.30 0.84 16.76
#